data_5ead8095bb738070871815b3609e703d
#
_entry.id   5ead8095bb738070871815b3609e703d
#
_cell.length_a   1.000
_cell.length_b   1.000
_cell.length_c   1.000
_cell.angle_alpha   90.00
_cell.angle_beta   90.00
_cell.angle_gamma   90.00
#
_symmetry.space_group_name_H-M   'P 1'
#
loop_
_entity.id
_entity.type
_entity.pdbx_description
1 polymer ?
#
loop_
_entity_poly.entity_id
_entity_poly.type
_entity_poly.pdbx_seq_one_letter_code
_entity_poly.pdbx_strand_id
1 'polypeptide(L)'
;MKKQFLFFFLLCTLSVHAVERVSLEQLQSDWSRYTDQTVQITTPLVVCGSFYDSLVLAPHRLFCPEERALGLAEGDSTMYYQLEHFNHESSICVHCRNAYYTVRTGDIVRGLQARVTSERHLVTGRPVRTHHVRPEKLARKQKDCLRVVGANVENYFADLGGYATKRTTPEQQALKTDKLVQALRSMKADIYALCEMQVGTKAPQMLLKALNQRGPKYAFVAMPCDDADRIGGCFLYRIDRVTPYTSPVSAYADTTSHYYARMFAQAFEDKKSGERLIISLNHLKSKRAGRNQYDTNRKRLDNTDSLLAMLPQAVELFGDEDVLLLGDYNCYTQEAPIVKLVQAGYADMLPLGHSGDYSYSFKGEAGYLDRCFASPSMIPQVVHVQPWHINADWYYQHGAFKMKDKTLHRYADHDPIIVDIKLK
;
A
#
# COMPACT_ATOMS: atom_id res chain seq x y z
N MET A 1 19.02 -73.59 44.82
CA MET A 1 17.90 -72.97 44.12
C MET A 1 18.36 -71.65 43.53
N LYS A 2 18.70 -71.62 42.24
CA LYS A 2 19.11 -70.40 41.51
C LYS A 2 17.87 -69.85 40.82
N LYS A 3 17.42 -68.63 41.19
CA LYS A 3 16.35 -67.86 40.46
C LYS A 3 16.98 -67.19 39.29
N GLN A 4 16.61 -67.56 38.06
CA GLN A 4 16.90 -66.85 36.86
C GLN A 4 15.85 -65.74 36.72
N PHE A 5 16.30 -64.49 36.69
CA PHE A 5 15.51 -63.31 36.29
C PHE A 5 15.59 -63.16 34.77
N LEU A 6 14.48 -63.36 34.08
CA LEU A 6 14.34 -63.15 32.67
C LEU A 6 13.98 -61.66 32.44
N PHE A 7 14.93 -60.88 31.91
CA PHE A 7 14.70 -59.48 31.52
C PHE A 7 14.09 -59.46 30.10
N PHE A 8 12.80 -59.13 30.00
CA PHE A 8 12.18 -58.85 28.74
C PHE A 8 12.56 -57.43 28.31
N PHE A 9 13.46 -57.28 27.33
CA PHE A 9 13.71 -56.03 26.66
C PHE A 9 12.59 -55.80 25.63
N LEU A 10 11.63 -54.89 25.95
CA LEU A 10 10.64 -54.39 25.00
C LEU A 10 11.36 -53.41 24.06
N LEU A 11 11.82 -53.89 22.91
CA LEU A 11 12.31 -53.03 21.83
C LEU A 11 11.12 -52.30 21.24
N CYS A 12 10.81 -51.10 21.76
CA CYS A 12 10.01 -50.12 21.03
C CYS A 12 10.81 -49.64 19.82
N THR A 13 10.62 -50.25 18.68
CA THR A 13 11.06 -49.72 17.41
C THR A 13 10.24 -48.47 17.13
N LEU A 14 10.76 -47.29 17.52
CA LEU A 14 10.32 -46.00 17.00
C LEU A 14 10.65 -46.04 15.51
N SER A 15 9.69 -46.46 14.68
CA SER A 15 9.77 -46.21 13.24
C SER A 15 9.72 -44.72 13.01
N VAL A 16 10.88 -44.11 12.85
CA VAL A 16 11.00 -42.75 12.35
C VAL A 16 10.52 -42.80 10.90
N HIS A 17 9.22 -42.60 10.70
CA HIS A 17 8.71 -42.42 9.35
C HIS A 17 9.34 -41.17 8.81
N ALA A 18 10.10 -41.30 7.72
CA ALA A 18 10.64 -40.14 7.01
C ALA A 18 9.47 -39.25 6.58
N VAL A 19 9.54 -37.94 6.88
CA VAL A 19 8.51 -36.98 6.48
C VAL A 19 8.38 -37.04 4.97
N GLU A 20 7.19 -37.32 4.46
CA GLU A 20 6.94 -37.39 3.01
C GLU A 20 7.17 -36.01 2.39
N ARG A 21 7.88 -35.98 1.27
CA ARG A 21 8.21 -34.76 0.50
C ARG A 21 7.25 -34.64 -0.66
N VAL A 22 6.47 -33.56 -0.68
CA VAL A 22 5.41 -33.33 -1.68
C VAL A 22 5.52 -31.92 -2.26
N SER A 23 5.15 -31.75 -3.52
CA SER A 23 4.94 -30.41 -4.07
C SER A 23 3.60 -29.83 -3.59
N LEU A 24 3.41 -28.51 -3.68
CA LEU A 24 2.11 -27.92 -3.37
C LEU A 24 1.02 -28.47 -4.29
N GLU A 25 1.30 -28.63 -5.58
CA GLU A 25 0.39 -29.18 -6.57
C GLU A 25 -0.03 -30.62 -6.23
N GLN A 26 0.92 -31.50 -5.87
CA GLN A 26 0.62 -32.86 -5.42
C GLN A 26 -0.25 -32.88 -4.18
N LEU A 27 0.02 -31.99 -3.22
CA LEU A 27 -0.78 -31.88 -2.01
C LEU A 27 -2.21 -31.42 -2.33
N GLN A 28 -2.37 -30.42 -3.18
CA GLN A 28 -3.68 -29.86 -3.54
C GLN A 28 -4.52 -30.80 -4.40
N SER A 29 -3.88 -31.60 -5.27
CA SER A 29 -4.59 -32.57 -6.15
C SER A 29 -5.13 -33.78 -5.37
N ASP A 30 -4.49 -34.18 -4.28
CA ASP A 30 -4.93 -35.34 -3.46
C ASP A 30 -4.82 -35.04 -1.96
N TRP A 31 -5.54 -33.99 -1.53
CA TRP A 31 -5.51 -33.53 -0.15
C TRP A 31 -5.88 -34.59 0.88
N SER A 32 -6.86 -35.43 0.54
CA SER A 32 -7.38 -36.49 1.43
C SER A 32 -6.34 -37.52 1.78
N ARG A 33 -5.45 -37.86 0.84
CA ARG A 33 -4.34 -38.79 1.04
C ARG A 33 -3.41 -38.34 2.15
N TYR A 34 -3.19 -37.04 2.27
CA TYR A 34 -2.23 -36.47 3.22
C TYR A 34 -2.87 -36.00 4.53
N THR A 35 -4.20 -36.03 4.62
CA THR A 35 -4.92 -35.59 5.84
C THR A 35 -4.36 -36.30 7.09
N ASP A 36 -4.13 -35.52 8.14
CA ASP A 36 -3.52 -35.90 9.43
C ASP A 36 -2.05 -36.33 9.37
N GLN A 37 -1.42 -36.32 8.19
CA GLN A 37 0.00 -36.60 8.04
C GLN A 37 0.82 -35.29 8.13
N THR A 38 2.08 -35.45 8.56
CA THR A 38 3.08 -34.38 8.46
C THR A 38 3.84 -34.54 7.17
N VAL A 39 3.83 -33.48 6.33
CA VAL A 39 4.51 -33.44 5.03
C VAL A 39 5.56 -32.34 5.01
N GLN A 40 6.53 -32.46 4.11
CA GLN A 40 7.47 -31.38 3.77
C GLN A 40 7.15 -30.86 2.37
N ILE A 41 6.73 -29.60 2.30
CA ILE A 41 6.45 -28.92 1.02
C ILE A 41 7.76 -28.62 0.33
N THR A 42 7.94 -29.13 -0.90
CA THR A 42 9.15 -28.94 -1.70
C THR A 42 9.09 -27.66 -2.55
N THR A 43 7.89 -27.23 -2.93
CA THR A 43 7.66 -25.99 -3.67
C THR A 43 8.10 -24.79 -2.81
N PRO A 44 8.98 -23.88 -3.32
CA PRO A 44 9.23 -22.61 -2.68
C PRO A 44 7.94 -21.79 -2.67
N LEU A 45 7.59 -21.21 -1.52
CA LEU A 45 6.35 -20.44 -1.34
C LEU A 45 6.67 -19.01 -0.96
N VAL A 46 5.91 -18.09 -1.54
CA VAL A 46 5.94 -16.66 -1.21
C VAL A 46 4.93 -16.41 -0.09
N VAL A 47 5.29 -15.64 0.91
CA VAL A 47 4.36 -15.12 1.89
C VAL A 47 3.51 -14.04 1.22
N CYS A 48 2.24 -14.33 0.97
CA CYS A 48 1.28 -13.39 0.40
C CYS A 48 0.61 -12.55 1.49
N GLY A 49 0.31 -13.15 2.65
CA GLY A 49 -0.26 -12.47 3.81
C GLY A 49 0.21 -13.04 5.13
N SER A 50 0.30 -12.19 6.14
CA SER A 50 0.63 -12.56 7.52
C SER A 50 -0.46 -12.04 8.45
N PHE A 51 -1.11 -12.96 9.15
CA PHE A 51 -2.19 -12.69 10.09
C PHE A 51 -1.77 -13.13 11.50
N TYR A 52 -2.60 -12.85 12.49
CA TYR A 52 -2.26 -13.07 13.91
C TYR A 52 -1.69 -14.46 14.23
N ASP A 53 -2.26 -15.51 13.64
CA ASP A 53 -1.92 -16.92 13.89
C ASP A 53 -1.72 -17.73 12.60
N SER A 54 -1.71 -17.07 11.46
CA SER A 54 -1.66 -17.74 10.16
C SER A 54 -0.93 -16.94 9.09
N LEU A 55 -0.45 -17.66 8.08
CA LEU A 55 0.14 -17.14 6.85
C LEU A 55 -0.68 -17.62 5.67
N VAL A 56 -0.84 -16.75 4.67
CA VAL A 56 -1.24 -17.15 3.31
C VAL A 56 0.02 -17.28 2.48
N LEU A 57 0.24 -18.47 1.95
CA LEU A 57 1.40 -18.81 1.12
C LEU A 57 0.94 -19.25 -0.26
N ALA A 58 1.69 -18.87 -1.31
CA ALA A 58 1.45 -19.34 -2.68
C ALA A 58 2.80 -19.48 -3.43
N PRO A 59 2.85 -20.18 -4.59
CA PRO A 59 4.08 -20.26 -5.40
C PRO A 59 4.57 -18.91 -5.94
N HIS A 60 3.69 -17.93 -6.01
CA HIS A 60 3.94 -16.56 -6.48
C HIS A 60 3.12 -15.56 -5.67
N ARG A 61 3.43 -14.26 -5.81
CA ARG A 61 2.62 -13.21 -5.20
C ARG A 61 1.22 -13.21 -5.80
N LEU A 62 0.21 -13.13 -4.95
CA LEU A 62 -1.18 -13.00 -5.38
C LEU A 62 -1.52 -11.51 -5.58
N PHE A 63 -2.31 -11.23 -6.61
CA PHE A 63 -2.81 -9.88 -6.90
C PHE A 63 -4.33 -9.85 -6.82
N CYS A 64 -4.86 -8.72 -6.38
CA CYS A 64 -6.30 -8.49 -6.40
C CYS A 64 -6.86 -8.75 -7.79
N PRO A 65 -7.97 -9.52 -7.92
CA PRO A 65 -8.59 -9.78 -9.22
C PRO A 65 -8.89 -8.50 -10.02
N GLU A 66 -9.31 -7.42 -9.35
CA GLU A 66 -9.61 -6.12 -9.96
C GLU A 66 -8.40 -5.43 -10.60
N GLU A 67 -7.18 -5.89 -10.34
CA GLU A 67 -5.99 -5.40 -11.06
C GLU A 67 -5.95 -5.88 -12.52
N ARG A 68 -6.56 -7.03 -12.83
CA ARG A 68 -6.37 -7.74 -14.09
C ARG A 68 -7.66 -8.16 -14.79
N ALA A 69 -8.80 -8.01 -14.12
CA ALA A 69 -10.11 -8.43 -14.65
C ALA A 69 -10.61 -7.47 -15.73
N LEU A 70 -10.15 -7.64 -16.95
CA LEU A 70 -10.60 -6.88 -18.12
C LEU A 70 -12.13 -6.94 -18.26
N GLY A 71 -12.74 -5.83 -18.61
CA GLY A 71 -14.20 -5.71 -18.75
C GLY A 71 -14.93 -5.41 -17.43
N LEU A 72 -14.25 -5.39 -16.28
CA LEU A 72 -14.87 -5.16 -14.97
C LEU A 72 -15.56 -3.78 -14.88
N ALA A 73 -14.98 -2.76 -15.49
CA ALA A 73 -15.55 -1.41 -15.51
C ALA A 73 -16.87 -1.33 -16.29
N GLU A 74 -17.02 -2.18 -17.30
CA GLU A 74 -18.22 -2.32 -18.14
C GLU A 74 -19.26 -3.28 -17.56
N GLY A 75 -18.96 -3.91 -16.41
CA GLY A 75 -19.84 -4.84 -15.71
C GLY A 75 -19.64 -6.32 -16.05
N ASP A 76 -18.61 -6.66 -16.86
CA ASP A 76 -18.24 -8.06 -17.10
C ASP A 76 -17.34 -8.57 -15.95
N SER A 77 -17.91 -9.41 -15.10
CA SER A 77 -17.22 -10.03 -13.97
C SER A 77 -16.64 -11.43 -14.27
N THR A 78 -16.69 -11.90 -15.51
CA THR A 78 -16.24 -13.25 -15.85
C THR A 78 -14.78 -13.48 -15.49
N MET A 79 -13.90 -12.59 -15.93
CA MET A 79 -12.47 -12.68 -15.64
C MET A 79 -12.16 -12.45 -14.16
N TYR A 80 -12.95 -11.60 -13.47
CA TYR A 80 -12.83 -11.39 -12.03
C TYR A 80 -12.96 -12.71 -11.26
N TYR A 81 -14.06 -13.45 -11.49
CA TYR A 81 -14.27 -14.72 -10.79
C TYR A 81 -13.25 -15.81 -11.16
N GLN A 82 -12.75 -15.81 -12.38
CA GLN A 82 -11.66 -16.72 -12.78
C GLN A 82 -10.37 -16.44 -12.01
N LEU A 83 -10.01 -15.16 -11.84
CA LEU A 83 -8.81 -14.75 -11.10
C LEU A 83 -8.98 -14.97 -9.58
N GLU A 84 -10.15 -14.71 -9.03
CA GLU A 84 -10.47 -14.99 -7.63
C GLU A 84 -10.35 -16.49 -7.33
N HIS A 85 -10.92 -17.33 -8.18
CA HIS A 85 -10.80 -18.78 -8.08
C HIS A 85 -9.34 -19.23 -8.18
N PHE A 86 -8.59 -18.69 -9.14
CA PHE A 86 -7.16 -18.99 -9.30
C PHE A 86 -6.36 -18.62 -8.05
N ASN A 87 -6.58 -17.45 -7.45
CA ASN A 87 -5.92 -17.04 -6.21
C ASN A 87 -6.24 -18.00 -5.06
N HIS A 88 -7.51 -18.41 -4.95
CA HIS A 88 -7.95 -19.36 -3.93
C HIS A 88 -7.29 -20.74 -4.11
N GLU A 89 -7.31 -21.30 -5.32
CA GLU A 89 -6.75 -22.62 -5.60
C GLU A 89 -5.22 -22.65 -5.53
N SER A 90 -4.52 -21.55 -5.87
CA SER A 90 -3.06 -21.51 -5.84
C SER A 90 -2.48 -21.21 -4.46
N SER A 91 -3.30 -20.82 -3.48
CA SER A 91 -2.87 -20.46 -2.14
C SER A 91 -3.12 -21.55 -1.10
N ILE A 92 -2.41 -21.44 0.02
CA ILE A 92 -2.59 -22.30 1.18
C ILE A 92 -2.47 -21.52 2.48
N CYS A 93 -3.39 -21.77 3.40
CA CYS A 93 -3.33 -21.21 4.75
C CYS A 93 -2.49 -22.09 5.66
N VAL A 94 -1.56 -21.49 6.40
CA VAL A 94 -0.69 -22.16 7.36
C VAL A 94 -0.88 -21.56 8.73
N HIS A 95 -1.48 -22.32 9.66
CA HIS A 95 -1.58 -21.93 11.06
C HIS A 95 -0.23 -22.16 11.76
N CYS A 96 0.33 -21.10 12.34
CA CYS A 96 1.62 -21.13 13.01
C CYS A 96 1.69 -20.10 14.15
N ARG A 97 2.35 -20.46 15.25
CA ARG A 97 2.54 -19.54 16.38
C ARG A 97 3.59 -18.49 16.03
N ASN A 98 3.29 -17.22 16.33
CA ASN A 98 4.23 -16.07 16.26
C ASN A 98 4.76 -15.72 14.84
N ALA A 99 4.14 -16.19 13.76
CA ALA A 99 4.51 -15.79 12.38
C ALA A 99 4.43 -14.28 12.16
N TYR A 100 3.49 -13.67 12.79
CA TYR A 100 3.07 -12.30 12.69
C TYR A 100 4.15 -11.22 12.95
N TYR A 101 5.14 -11.49 13.80
CA TYR A 101 6.16 -10.50 14.18
C TYR A 101 7.47 -10.64 13.41
N THR A 102 7.64 -11.72 12.67
CA THR A 102 8.94 -12.10 12.08
C THR A 102 8.89 -12.37 10.59
N VAL A 103 7.68 -12.42 10.00
CA VAL A 103 7.47 -12.76 8.60
C VAL A 103 6.90 -11.57 7.86
N ARG A 104 7.44 -11.27 6.71
CA ARG A 104 7.04 -10.16 5.85
C ARG A 104 6.44 -10.68 4.56
N THR A 105 5.43 -9.99 4.03
CA THR A 105 4.90 -10.25 2.69
C THR A 105 6.02 -10.16 1.66
N GLY A 106 6.06 -11.13 0.73
CA GLY A 106 7.15 -11.27 -0.23
C GLY A 106 8.32 -12.15 0.24
N ASP A 107 8.43 -12.48 1.54
CA ASP A 107 9.43 -13.44 2.03
C ASP A 107 9.23 -14.82 1.40
N ILE A 108 10.31 -15.59 1.25
CA ILE A 108 10.28 -16.94 0.68
C ILE A 108 10.38 -17.99 1.79
N VAL A 109 9.43 -18.92 1.81
CA VAL A 109 9.42 -20.13 2.65
C VAL A 109 9.92 -21.30 1.81
N ARG A 110 10.89 -22.06 2.34
CA ARG A 110 11.42 -23.27 1.71
C ARG A 110 11.37 -24.46 2.67
N GLY A 111 10.96 -25.61 2.16
CA GLY A 111 10.96 -26.86 2.93
C GLY A 111 10.05 -26.81 4.16
N LEU A 112 8.88 -26.17 4.05
CA LEU A 112 7.88 -26.09 5.11
C LEU A 112 7.45 -27.49 5.55
N GLN A 113 7.60 -27.80 6.83
CA GLN A 113 7.06 -29.01 7.46
C GLN A 113 5.81 -28.66 8.26
N ALA A 114 4.69 -29.27 7.90
CA ALA A 114 3.42 -29.00 8.54
C ALA A 114 2.49 -30.23 8.48
N ARG A 115 1.57 -30.33 9.45
CA ARG A 115 0.49 -31.32 9.45
C ARG A 115 -0.65 -30.81 8.55
N VAL A 116 -1.14 -31.67 7.71
CA VAL A 116 -2.29 -31.43 6.82
C VAL A 116 -3.58 -31.65 7.62
N THR A 117 -4.52 -30.71 7.53
CA THR A 117 -5.85 -30.84 8.19
C THR A 117 -6.93 -31.20 7.18
N SER A 118 -8.07 -31.71 7.66
CA SER A 118 -9.25 -31.97 6.84
C SER A 118 -9.89 -30.69 6.26
N GLU A 119 -9.63 -29.54 6.87
CA GLU A 119 -10.19 -28.23 6.49
C GLU A 119 -9.34 -27.50 5.43
N ARG A 120 -8.47 -28.21 4.72
CA ARG A 120 -7.55 -27.64 3.72
C ARG A 120 -6.59 -26.58 4.28
N HIS A 121 -6.17 -26.72 5.53
CA HIS A 121 -5.14 -25.89 6.15
C HIS A 121 -3.92 -26.74 6.52
N LEU A 122 -2.78 -26.07 6.62
CA LEU A 122 -1.58 -26.63 7.23
C LEU A 122 -1.40 -26.12 8.66
N VAL A 123 -0.92 -26.96 9.55
CA VAL A 123 -0.63 -26.56 10.95
C VAL A 123 0.81 -26.91 11.27
N THR A 124 1.56 -25.95 11.82
CA THR A 124 2.90 -26.19 12.33
C THR A 124 3.07 -25.64 13.74
N GLY A 125 3.61 -26.45 14.64
CA GLY A 125 4.00 -26.03 15.99
C GLY A 125 5.35 -25.29 16.03
N ARG A 126 6.08 -25.23 14.91
CA ARG A 126 7.39 -24.59 14.78
C ARG A 126 7.25 -23.24 14.11
N PRO A 127 8.10 -22.24 14.45
CA PRO A 127 8.17 -21.00 13.70
C PRO A 127 8.49 -21.27 12.23
N VAL A 128 7.75 -20.64 11.32
CA VAL A 128 8.05 -20.72 9.89
C VAL A 128 9.32 -19.90 9.63
N ARG A 129 10.32 -20.55 9.04
CA ARG A 129 11.56 -19.88 8.65
C ARG A 129 11.40 -19.29 7.25
N THR A 130 11.72 -18.01 7.12
CA THR A 130 11.64 -17.28 5.86
C THR A 130 13.01 -16.75 5.43
N HIS A 131 13.17 -16.59 4.13
CA HIS A 131 14.25 -15.81 3.56
C HIS A 131 13.69 -14.43 3.21
N HIS A 132 14.18 -13.40 3.89
CA HIS A 132 13.77 -12.03 3.62
C HIS A 132 14.24 -11.60 2.24
N VAL A 133 13.31 -11.22 1.40
CA VAL A 133 13.59 -10.51 0.15
C VAL A 133 13.87 -9.05 0.54
N ARG A 134 15.03 -8.54 0.12
CA ARG A 134 15.35 -7.13 0.37
C ARG A 134 14.36 -6.25 -0.39
N PRO A 135 13.82 -5.18 0.26
CA PRO A 135 12.99 -4.24 -0.45
C PRO A 135 13.78 -3.64 -1.62
N GLU A 136 13.06 -3.31 -2.67
CA GLU A 136 13.64 -2.58 -3.80
C GLU A 136 14.31 -1.31 -3.28
N LYS A 137 15.50 -1.02 -3.80
CA LYS A 137 16.21 0.19 -3.40
C LYS A 137 15.48 1.39 -3.96
N LEU A 138 15.32 2.41 -3.13
CA LEU A 138 14.89 3.70 -3.60
C LEU A 138 15.80 4.18 -4.73
N ALA A 139 15.23 4.45 -5.89
CA ALA A 139 15.97 4.97 -7.03
C ALA A 139 16.65 6.32 -6.68
N ARG A 140 17.87 6.48 -7.14
CA ARG A 140 18.57 7.75 -7.00
C ARG A 140 17.83 8.81 -7.81
N LYS A 141 17.53 9.95 -7.18
CA LYS A 141 16.93 11.09 -7.89
C LYS A 141 17.72 11.43 -9.15
N GLN A 142 17.03 11.52 -10.26
CA GLN A 142 17.62 11.87 -11.54
C GLN A 142 18.18 13.30 -11.50
N LYS A 143 19.30 13.50 -12.22
CA LYS A 143 19.94 14.82 -12.29
C LYS A 143 19.00 15.82 -12.98
N ASP A 144 18.96 17.03 -12.47
CA ASP A 144 18.17 18.16 -13.00
C ASP A 144 16.64 17.92 -13.02
N CYS A 145 16.16 16.94 -12.24
CA CYS A 145 14.72 16.66 -12.10
C CYS A 145 14.15 17.29 -10.83
N LEU A 146 12.86 17.55 -10.84
CA LEU A 146 12.04 17.64 -9.63
C LEU A 146 11.65 16.23 -9.20
N ARG A 147 11.74 15.93 -7.91
CA ARG A 147 11.15 14.73 -7.33
C ARG A 147 9.88 15.09 -6.61
N VAL A 148 8.78 14.47 -7.04
CA VAL A 148 7.47 14.53 -6.40
C VAL A 148 7.16 13.17 -5.80
N VAL A 149 6.57 13.14 -4.61
CA VAL A 149 6.19 11.90 -3.93
C VAL A 149 4.74 11.97 -3.48
N GLY A 150 3.91 11.04 -3.94
CA GLY A 150 2.59 10.77 -3.38
C GLY A 150 2.67 9.78 -2.24
N ALA A 151 2.04 10.06 -1.10
CA ALA A 151 2.05 9.14 0.03
C ALA A 151 0.78 9.25 0.89
N ASN A 152 0.18 8.10 1.19
CA ASN A 152 -0.78 7.97 2.28
C ASN A 152 -0.01 7.91 3.60
N VAL A 153 -0.40 8.72 4.60
CA VAL A 153 0.26 8.78 5.90
C VAL A 153 -0.55 8.15 7.04
N GLU A 154 -1.57 7.34 6.70
CA GLU A 154 -2.38 6.54 7.63
C GLU A 154 -2.87 7.35 8.84
N ASN A 155 -3.79 8.30 8.62
CA ASN A 155 -4.39 9.12 9.68
C ASN A 155 -3.35 9.87 10.55
N TYR A 156 -2.55 10.75 9.94
CA TYR A 156 -1.61 11.59 10.65
C TYR A 156 -2.30 12.84 11.24
N PHE A 157 -2.50 12.86 12.56
CA PHE A 157 -3.24 13.90 13.28
C PHE A 157 -2.40 14.54 14.39
N ALA A 158 -2.54 15.84 14.57
CA ALA A 158 -2.02 16.55 15.72
C ALA A 158 -2.99 16.45 16.92
N ASP A 159 -4.30 16.50 16.66
CA ASP A 159 -5.35 16.35 17.67
C ASP A 159 -5.72 14.86 17.80
N LEU A 160 -5.49 14.29 18.99
CA LEU A 160 -5.77 12.89 19.29
C LEU A 160 -7.11 12.72 20.01
N GLY A 161 -7.71 11.52 19.91
CA GLY A 161 -8.97 11.17 20.57
C GLY A 161 -10.21 11.32 19.69
N GLY A 162 -10.10 11.93 18.50
CA GLY A 162 -11.16 11.98 17.49
C GLY A 162 -11.40 10.61 16.83
N TYR A 163 -12.39 10.53 15.92
CA TYR A 163 -12.79 9.27 15.26
C TYR A 163 -11.62 8.51 14.63
N ALA A 164 -10.74 9.20 13.89
CA ALA A 164 -9.60 8.60 13.22
C ALA A 164 -8.48 8.17 14.18
N THR A 165 -8.36 8.80 15.36
CA THR A 165 -7.24 8.59 16.30
C THR A 165 -7.69 8.09 17.68
N LYS A 166 -8.92 7.59 17.81
CA LYS A 166 -9.52 7.15 19.09
C LYS A 166 -8.64 6.20 19.92
N ARG A 167 -7.77 5.45 19.26
CA ARG A 167 -6.88 4.46 19.90
C ARG A 167 -5.41 4.84 19.83
N THR A 168 -5.07 6.04 19.38
CA THR A 168 -3.69 6.50 19.21
C THR A 168 -3.25 7.25 20.47
N THR A 169 -2.14 6.81 21.09
CA THR A 169 -1.54 7.52 22.21
C THR A 169 -0.52 8.57 21.71
N PRO A 170 -0.17 9.58 22.55
CA PRO A 170 0.88 10.54 22.21
C PRO A 170 2.23 9.90 21.85
N GLU A 171 2.62 8.81 22.55
CA GLU A 171 3.87 8.10 22.30
C GLU A 171 3.82 7.39 20.93
N GLN A 172 2.68 6.82 20.58
CA GLN A 172 2.46 6.21 19.26
C GLN A 172 2.52 7.25 18.15
N GLN A 173 1.91 8.42 18.37
CA GLN A 173 1.98 9.53 17.42
C GLN A 173 3.40 10.07 17.26
N ALA A 174 4.16 10.17 18.34
CA ALA A 174 5.57 10.57 18.30
C ALA A 174 6.41 9.56 17.50
N LEU A 175 6.25 8.26 17.76
CA LEU A 175 6.94 7.21 17.02
C LEU A 175 6.57 7.26 15.52
N LYS A 176 5.30 7.47 15.18
CA LYS A 176 4.85 7.63 13.81
C LYS A 176 5.51 8.83 13.14
N THR A 177 5.57 9.97 13.84
CA THR A 177 6.25 11.17 13.36
C THR A 177 7.72 10.88 13.05
N ASP A 178 8.44 10.20 13.95
CA ASP A 178 9.84 9.84 13.76
C ASP A 178 10.05 8.94 12.53
N LYS A 179 9.21 7.92 12.35
CA LYS A 179 9.26 7.02 11.19
C LYS A 179 8.98 7.78 9.89
N LEU A 180 7.91 8.57 9.86
CA LEU A 180 7.54 9.36 8.69
C LEU A 180 8.64 10.35 8.30
N VAL A 181 9.22 11.07 9.27
CA VAL A 181 10.33 12.01 9.03
C VAL A 181 11.56 11.29 8.45
N GLN A 182 11.87 10.09 8.94
CA GLN A 182 12.98 9.29 8.38
C GLN A 182 12.69 8.90 6.93
N ALA A 183 11.45 8.47 6.61
CA ALA A 183 11.04 8.12 5.26
C ALA A 183 11.10 9.33 4.33
N LEU A 184 10.50 10.47 4.72
CA LEU A 184 10.53 11.70 3.93
C LEU A 184 11.99 12.14 3.64
N ARG A 185 12.85 12.16 4.65
CA ARG A 185 14.28 12.51 4.45
C ARG A 185 14.99 11.54 3.51
N SER A 186 14.65 10.26 3.52
CA SER A 186 15.26 9.25 2.64
C SER A 186 14.81 9.44 1.18
N MET A 187 13.55 9.77 0.94
CA MET A 187 12.99 10.01 -0.39
C MET A 187 13.55 11.27 -1.06
N LYS A 188 13.95 12.29 -0.28
CA LYS A 188 14.57 13.55 -0.76
C LYS A 188 13.72 14.25 -1.83
N ALA A 189 12.41 14.25 -1.68
CA ALA A 189 11.53 14.91 -2.62
C ALA A 189 11.60 16.44 -2.51
N ASP A 190 11.29 17.10 -3.61
CA ASP A 190 11.11 18.54 -3.65
C ASP A 190 9.68 18.91 -3.28
N ILE A 191 8.73 18.02 -3.58
CA ILE A 191 7.31 18.15 -3.24
C ILE A 191 6.80 16.80 -2.72
N TYR A 192 6.07 16.80 -1.61
CA TYR A 192 5.30 15.65 -1.11
C TYR A 192 3.82 15.98 -1.19
N ALA A 193 3.04 15.10 -1.80
CA ALA A 193 1.58 15.10 -1.82
C ALA A 193 1.10 14.07 -0.80
N LEU A 194 0.68 14.51 0.39
CA LEU A 194 0.37 13.64 1.53
C LEU A 194 -1.14 13.56 1.74
N CYS A 195 -1.75 12.39 1.61
CA CYS A 195 -3.12 12.13 1.98
C CYS A 195 -3.24 11.42 3.35
N GLU A 196 -4.44 11.36 3.90
CA GLU A 196 -4.73 10.92 5.28
C GLU A 196 -4.06 11.76 6.36
N MET A 197 -3.97 13.05 6.13
CA MET A 197 -3.53 14.02 7.13
C MET A 197 -4.75 14.77 7.69
N GLN A 198 -4.70 15.14 8.97
CA GLN A 198 -5.70 16.06 9.57
C GLN A 198 -5.78 17.35 8.77
N VAL A 199 -7.00 17.75 8.43
CA VAL A 199 -7.28 19.02 7.76
C VAL A 199 -6.80 20.20 8.58
N GLY A 200 -6.47 21.31 7.91
CA GLY A 200 -5.96 22.54 8.52
C GLY A 200 -4.46 22.54 8.71
N THR A 201 -3.96 23.34 9.65
CA THR A 201 -2.54 23.65 9.73
C THR A 201 -1.78 22.92 10.82
N LYS A 202 -2.46 22.38 11.84
CA LYS A 202 -1.82 21.78 13.03
C LYS A 202 -0.94 20.57 12.69
N ALA A 203 -1.48 19.61 11.94
CA ALA A 203 -0.74 18.39 11.60
C ALA A 203 0.44 18.67 10.65
N PRO A 204 0.29 19.45 9.55
CA PRO A 204 1.43 19.89 8.75
C PRO A 204 2.50 20.64 9.57
N GLN A 205 2.12 21.55 10.47
CA GLN A 205 3.06 22.27 11.32
C GLN A 205 3.82 21.34 12.28
N MET A 206 3.13 20.37 12.88
CA MET A 206 3.75 19.36 13.75
C MET A 206 4.78 18.53 12.95
N LEU A 207 4.44 18.07 11.76
CA LEU A 207 5.35 17.32 10.91
C LEU A 207 6.55 18.16 10.45
N LEU A 208 6.32 19.40 10.03
CA LEU A 208 7.38 20.32 9.60
C LEU A 208 8.33 20.69 10.75
N LYS A 209 7.83 20.86 11.98
CA LYS A 209 8.69 21.09 13.15
C LYS A 209 9.73 19.99 13.31
N ALA A 210 9.37 18.74 13.06
CA ALA A 210 10.29 17.61 13.14
C ALA A 210 11.15 17.47 11.86
N LEU A 211 10.56 17.62 10.68
CA LEU A 211 11.25 17.47 9.38
C LEU A 211 12.33 18.53 9.21
N ASN A 212 12.02 19.79 9.54
CA ASN A 212 12.89 20.95 9.36
C ASN A 212 14.02 21.08 10.39
N GLN A 213 14.15 20.14 11.34
CA GLN A 213 15.29 20.16 12.28
C GLN A 213 16.62 19.93 11.55
N ARG A 214 16.63 19.16 10.46
CA ARG A 214 17.85 18.83 9.68
C ARG A 214 17.55 18.81 8.19
N GLY A 215 18.53 19.18 7.38
CA GLY A 215 18.45 19.14 5.91
C GLY A 215 17.70 20.33 5.31
N PRO A 216 17.18 20.17 4.08
CA PRO A 216 16.41 21.21 3.39
C PRO A 216 15.20 21.65 4.21
N LYS A 217 14.79 22.91 4.02
CA LYS A 217 13.59 23.46 4.68
C LYS A 217 12.38 23.29 3.79
N TYR A 218 11.29 22.89 4.42
CA TYR A 218 9.99 22.71 3.77
C TYR A 218 8.98 23.69 4.35
N ALA A 219 8.03 24.08 3.52
CA ALA A 219 6.78 24.72 3.89
C ALA A 219 5.62 23.84 3.43
N PHE A 220 4.37 24.25 3.63
CA PHE A 220 3.20 23.47 3.24
C PHE A 220 2.13 24.31 2.59
N VAL A 221 1.30 23.64 1.76
CA VAL A 221 -0.01 24.11 1.30
C VAL A 221 -1.05 23.14 1.86
N ALA A 222 -1.92 23.65 2.75
CA ALA A 222 -3.00 22.85 3.31
C ALA A 222 -4.17 22.72 2.31
N MET A 223 -4.88 21.61 2.40
CA MET A 223 -6.14 21.46 1.67
C MET A 223 -7.13 22.54 2.14
N PRO A 224 -7.77 23.28 1.22
CA PRO A 224 -8.77 24.27 1.56
C PRO A 224 -10.03 23.60 2.16
N CYS A 225 -10.15 23.57 3.46
CA CYS A 225 -11.29 23.02 4.19
C CYS A 225 -11.27 23.54 5.64
N ASP A 226 -12.42 23.93 6.17
CA ASP A 226 -12.53 24.56 7.50
C ASP A 226 -12.81 23.55 8.63
N ASP A 227 -13.04 22.26 8.35
CA ASP A 227 -13.39 21.26 9.36
C ASP A 227 -12.16 20.53 9.91
N ALA A 228 -11.71 20.94 11.08
CA ALA A 228 -10.47 20.48 11.72
C ALA A 228 -10.44 18.97 12.11
N ASP A 229 -11.60 18.32 12.25
CA ASP A 229 -11.67 16.92 12.70
C ASP A 229 -11.66 15.90 11.55
N ARG A 230 -11.39 16.36 10.32
CA ARG A 230 -11.48 15.52 9.13
C ARG A 230 -10.13 15.07 8.61
N ILE A 231 -10.18 13.94 7.90
CA ILE A 231 -9.09 13.43 7.10
C ILE A 231 -9.05 14.21 5.79
N GLY A 232 -7.90 14.79 5.46
CA GLY A 232 -7.63 15.51 4.22
C GLY A 232 -6.24 15.22 3.72
N GLY A 233 -5.54 16.26 3.28
CA GLY A 233 -4.17 16.17 2.80
C GLY A 233 -3.45 17.50 2.82
N CYS A 234 -2.18 17.47 2.49
CA CYS A 234 -1.38 18.67 2.28
C CYS A 234 -0.26 18.41 1.28
N PHE A 235 0.26 19.47 0.68
CA PHE A 235 1.57 19.45 0.04
C PHE A 235 2.63 19.96 1.01
N LEU A 236 3.76 19.25 1.10
CA LEU A 236 5.00 19.81 1.65
C LEU A 236 5.94 20.11 0.48
N TYR A 237 6.59 21.25 0.49
CA TYR A 237 7.48 21.64 -0.60
C TYR A 237 8.77 22.28 -0.09
N ARG A 238 9.87 22.04 -0.79
CA ARG A 238 11.17 22.66 -0.52
C ARG A 238 11.16 24.11 -0.91
N ILE A 239 11.37 25.00 0.07
CA ILE A 239 11.33 26.46 -0.13
C ILE A 239 12.47 26.98 -1.01
N ASP A 240 13.57 26.26 -1.12
CA ASP A 240 14.72 26.60 -1.98
C ASP A 240 14.59 26.10 -3.42
N ARG A 241 13.53 25.29 -3.70
CA ARG A 241 13.41 24.59 -4.98
C ARG A 241 12.17 24.99 -5.77
N VAL A 242 11.04 25.13 -5.12
CA VAL A 242 9.77 25.49 -5.77
C VAL A 242 9.02 26.59 -4.99
N THR A 243 8.10 27.25 -5.68
CA THR A 243 7.17 28.23 -5.09
C THR A 243 5.74 27.85 -5.48
N PRO A 244 4.78 27.76 -4.52
CA PRO A 244 3.37 27.63 -4.86
C PRO A 244 2.92 28.83 -5.66
N TYR A 245 2.18 28.59 -6.75
CA TYR A 245 1.63 29.64 -7.60
C TYR A 245 0.15 29.81 -7.30
N THR A 246 -0.24 30.99 -6.82
CA THR A 246 -1.61 31.34 -6.39
C THR A 246 -2.23 30.37 -5.36
N SER A 247 -3.52 30.46 -5.10
CA SER A 247 -4.23 29.61 -4.12
C SER A 247 -4.62 28.27 -4.73
N PRO A 248 -4.68 27.18 -3.93
CA PRO A 248 -5.10 25.87 -4.42
C PRO A 248 -6.60 25.88 -4.82
N VAL A 249 -6.93 24.96 -5.74
CA VAL A 249 -8.31 24.65 -6.17
C VAL A 249 -8.74 23.31 -5.55
N SER A 250 -9.95 23.24 -5.02
CA SER A 250 -10.51 22.00 -4.42
C SER A 250 -11.68 21.48 -5.23
N ALA A 251 -11.78 20.15 -5.31
CA ALA A 251 -12.99 19.49 -5.78
C ALA A 251 -13.93 19.21 -4.60
N TYR A 252 -15.14 19.68 -4.69
CA TYR A 252 -16.22 19.37 -3.74
C TYR A 252 -17.24 18.50 -4.43
N ALA A 253 -17.33 17.22 -4.04
CA ALA A 253 -18.27 16.27 -4.64
C ALA A 253 -19.73 16.54 -4.25
N ASP A 254 -19.96 17.00 -3.02
CA ASP A 254 -21.29 17.31 -2.50
C ASP A 254 -21.14 18.07 -1.17
N THR A 255 -21.70 19.28 -1.10
CA THR A 255 -21.68 20.10 0.12
C THR A 255 -22.70 19.62 1.18
N THR A 256 -23.63 18.75 0.81
CA THR A 256 -24.68 18.23 1.69
C THR A 256 -24.30 16.91 2.35
N SER A 257 -23.36 16.15 1.77
CA SER A 257 -22.85 14.95 2.38
C SER A 257 -21.63 15.25 3.25
N HIS A 258 -21.52 14.58 4.40
CA HIS A 258 -20.34 14.65 5.26
C HIS A 258 -19.08 14.02 4.63
N TYR A 259 -19.10 13.70 3.34
CA TYR A 259 -18.01 13.12 2.56
C TYR A 259 -17.54 14.13 1.52
N TYR A 260 -16.76 15.12 1.95
CA TYR A 260 -16.07 16.01 1.01
C TYR A 260 -15.12 15.20 0.14
N ALA A 261 -15.06 15.55 -1.13
CA ALA A 261 -13.98 15.11 -1.98
C ALA A 261 -12.65 15.58 -1.36
N ARG A 262 -11.78 14.66 -1.02
CA ARG A 262 -10.46 14.95 -0.44
C ARG A 262 -9.46 15.13 -1.58
N MET A 263 -9.78 16.06 -2.48
CA MET A 263 -9.00 16.29 -3.69
C MET A 263 -8.80 17.79 -3.86
N PHE A 264 -7.57 18.18 -4.10
CA PHE A 264 -7.23 19.56 -4.42
C PHE A 264 -5.96 19.64 -5.27
N ALA A 265 -5.86 20.68 -6.09
CA ALA A 265 -4.76 20.93 -6.99
C ALA A 265 -4.02 22.20 -6.61
N GLN A 266 -2.69 22.17 -6.76
CA GLN A 266 -1.80 23.31 -6.58
C GLN A 266 -0.79 23.33 -7.71
N ALA A 267 -0.57 24.51 -8.31
CA ALA A 267 0.55 24.70 -9.20
C ALA A 267 1.81 25.11 -8.42
N PHE A 268 2.93 24.55 -8.85
CA PHE A 268 4.26 24.88 -8.32
C PHE A 268 5.16 25.35 -9.45
N GLU A 269 5.88 26.45 -9.23
CA GLU A 269 6.90 26.96 -10.13
C GLU A 269 8.28 26.51 -9.67
N ASP A 270 9.04 25.86 -10.57
CA ASP A 270 10.44 25.49 -10.33
C ASP A 270 11.32 26.75 -10.39
N LYS A 271 11.93 27.09 -9.29
CA LYS A 271 12.82 28.28 -9.16
C LYS A 271 14.02 28.25 -10.09
N LYS A 272 14.40 27.06 -10.60
CA LYS A 272 15.55 26.92 -11.48
C LYS A 272 15.20 27.21 -12.95
N SER A 273 14.08 26.68 -13.43
CA SER A 273 13.66 26.81 -14.82
C SER A 273 12.63 27.94 -15.03
N GLY A 274 11.86 28.29 -14.00
CA GLY A 274 10.68 29.14 -14.12
C GLY A 274 9.44 28.41 -14.63
N GLU A 275 9.59 27.13 -15.00
CA GLU A 275 8.48 26.30 -15.48
C GLU A 275 7.54 25.89 -14.33
N ARG A 276 6.30 25.67 -14.67
CA ARG A 276 5.26 25.27 -13.71
C ARG A 276 4.84 23.83 -13.94
N LEU A 277 4.18 23.27 -12.95
CA LEU A 277 3.42 22.04 -13.05
C LEU A 277 2.25 22.11 -12.07
N ILE A 278 1.14 21.48 -12.42
CA ILE A 278 -0.03 21.33 -11.57
C ILE A 278 0.04 19.94 -10.93
N ILE A 279 -0.03 19.87 -9.60
CA ILE A 279 -0.15 18.60 -8.89
C ILE A 279 -1.52 18.55 -8.23
N SER A 280 -2.31 17.52 -8.56
CA SER A 280 -3.54 17.20 -7.86
C SER A 280 -3.27 16.08 -6.85
N LEU A 281 -3.55 16.34 -5.58
CA LEU A 281 -3.59 15.33 -4.52
C LEU A 281 -5.00 14.77 -4.41
N ASN A 282 -5.12 13.45 -4.51
CA ASN A 282 -6.39 12.75 -4.61
C ASN A 282 -6.49 11.66 -3.53
N HIS A 283 -7.62 11.63 -2.81
CA HIS A 283 -7.92 10.56 -1.87
C HIS A 283 -9.39 10.20 -1.98
N LEU A 284 -9.70 9.19 -2.80
CA LEU A 284 -11.06 8.76 -3.05
C LEU A 284 -11.63 7.99 -1.86
N LYS A 285 -12.93 7.76 -1.86
CA LYS A 285 -13.63 7.02 -0.81
C LYS A 285 -13.06 5.60 -0.66
N SER A 286 -12.65 5.26 0.57
CA SER A 286 -12.08 3.94 0.87
C SER A 286 -13.01 2.79 0.47
N LYS A 287 -12.43 1.63 0.12
CA LYS A 287 -13.16 0.38 -0.18
C LYS A 287 -13.91 -0.17 1.04
N ARG A 288 -13.57 0.30 2.24
CA ARG A 288 -14.24 -0.14 3.46
C ARG A 288 -15.73 0.15 3.36
N ALA A 289 -16.52 -0.92 3.26
CA ALA A 289 -17.96 -0.85 3.24
C ALA A 289 -18.47 -0.22 4.54
N GLY A 290 -19.34 0.79 4.38
CA GLY A 290 -20.26 1.19 5.41
C GLY A 290 -21.37 0.12 5.53
N ARG A 291 -22.60 0.55 5.76
CA ARG A 291 -23.76 -0.36 5.78
C ARG A 291 -24.11 -0.93 4.38
N ASN A 292 -23.58 -0.33 3.32
CA ASN A 292 -23.88 -0.70 1.94
C ASN A 292 -22.64 -0.55 1.04
N GLN A 293 -22.13 -1.66 0.49
CA GLN A 293 -20.94 -1.67 -0.38
C GLN A 293 -21.17 -0.98 -1.73
N TYR A 294 -22.36 -1.09 -2.29
CA TYR A 294 -22.75 -0.40 -3.53
C TYR A 294 -22.54 1.10 -3.42
N ASP A 295 -22.85 1.67 -2.26
CA ASP A 295 -22.71 3.09 -1.99
C ASP A 295 -21.25 3.57 -2.03
N THR A 296 -20.27 2.72 -1.62
CA THR A 296 -18.85 3.09 -1.67
C THR A 296 -18.29 3.11 -3.08
N ASN A 297 -18.71 2.20 -3.95
CA ASN A 297 -18.29 2.17 -5.36
C ASN A 297 -18.84 3.40 -6.10
N ARG A 298 -20.10 3.71 -5.91
CA ARG A 298 -20.73 4.91 -6.48
C ARG A 298 -20.01 6.17 -6.02
N LYS A 299 -19.70 6.31 -4.73
CA LYS A 299 -18.96 7.47 -4.20
C LYS A 299 -17.57 7.64 -4.81
N ARG A 300 -16.86 6.56 -5.14
CA ARG A 300 -15.57 6.66 -5.83
C ARG A 300 -15.74 7.19 -7.27
N LEU A 301 -16.79 6.77 -7.98
CA LEU A 301 -17.15 7.35 -9.28
C LEU A 301 -17.49 8.82 -9.16
N ASP A 302 -18.36 9.21 -8.22
CA ASP A 302 -18.72 10.60 -7.98
C ASP A 302 -17.49 11.46 -7.61
N ASN A 303 -16.53 10.91 -6.84
CA ASN A 303 -15.25 11.57 -6.58
C ASN A 303 -14.44 11.76 -7.88
N THR A 304 -14.40 10.76 -8.76
CA THR A 304 -13.70 10.86 -10.04
C THR A 304 -14.35 11.91 -10.96
N ASP A 305 -15.68 11.97 -10.98
CA ASP A 305 -16.41 13.01 -11.73
C ASP A 305 -16.09 14.41 -11.21
N SER A 306 -16.05 14.59 -9.90
CA SER A 306 -15.66 15.85 -9.26
C SER A 306 -14.22 16.23 -9.57
N LEU A 307 -13.30 15.26 -9.58
CA LEU A 307 -11.91 15.46 -9.98
C LEU A 307 -11.83 15.95 -11.43
N LEU A 308 -12.47 15.24 -12.36
CA LEU A 308 -12.48 15.60 -13.79
C LEU A 308 -13.14 16.96 -14.05
N ALA A 309 -14.09 17.39 -13.24
CA ALA A 309 -14.70 18.71 -13.31
C ALA A 309 -13.78 19.83 -12.76
N MET A 310 -12.94 19.51 -11.76
CA MET A 310 -11.99 20.47 -11.16
C MET A 310 -10.78 20.73 -12.06
N LEU A 311 -10.28 19.71 -12.76
CA LEU A 311 -9.01 19.81 -13.49
C LEU A 311 -8.98 20.89 -14.58
N PRO A 312 -10.01 21.07 -15.44
CA PRO A 312 -10.03 22.16 -16.40
C PRO A 312 -10.00 23.54 -15.73
N GLN A 313 -10.67 23.71 -14.58
CA GLN A 313 -10.64 24.96 -13.82
C GLN A 313 -9.24 25.23 -13.24
N ALA A 314 -8.55 24.20 -12.79
CA ALA A 314 -7.17 24.30 -12.31
C ALA A 314 -6.22 24.68 -13.48
N VAL A 315 -6.35 24.05 -14.63
CA VAL A 315 -5.58 24.37 -15.86
C VAL A 315 -5.79 25.82 -16.26
N GLU A 316 -7.03 26.28 -16.32
CA GLU A 316 -7.36 27.68 -16.66
C GLU A 316 -6.78 28.67 -15.64
N LEU A 317 -6.99 28.42 -14.34
CA LEU A 317 -6.52 29.31 -13.26
C LEU A 317 -4.99 29.39 -13.20
N PHE A 318 -4.31 28.27 -13.35
CA PHE A 318 -2.86 28.21 -13.22
C PHE A 318 -2.13 28.51 -14.53
N GLY A 319 -2.83 28.48 -15.67
CA GLY A 319 -2.28 28.78 -16.99
C GLY A 319 -1.23 27.76 -17.42
N ASP A 320 -1.44 26.49 -17.14
CA ASP A 320 -0.52 25.40 -17.43
C ASP A 320 -1.31 24.12 -17.74
N GLU A 321 -0.83 23.29 -18.68
CA GLU A 321 -1.44 22.02 -19.06
C GLU A 321 -0.70 20.80 -18.47
N ASP A 322 0.43 21.02 -17.81
CA ASP A 322 1.27 19.99 -17.21
C ASP A 322 0.69 19.52 -15.87
N VAL A 323 -0.17 18.52 -15.94
CA VAL A 323 -0.91 18.01 -14.77
C VAL A 323 -0.42 16.63 -14.35
N LEU A 324 -0.05 16.51 -13.07
CA LEU A 324 0.27 15.27 -12.40
C LEU A 324 -0.78 14.97 -11.33
N LEU A 325 -1.44 13.80 -11.40
CA LEU A 325 -2.42 13.38 -10.44
C LEU A 325 -1.79 12.31 -9.53
N LEU A 326 -1.70 12.57 -8.24
CA LEU A 326 -1.11 11.68 -7.23
C LEU A 326 -2.09 11.39 -6.11
N GLY A 327 -1.94 10.25 -5.45
CA GLY A 327 -2.65 9.92 -4.22
C GLY A 327 -3.23 8.52 -4.17
N ASP A 328 -4.05 8.30 -3.15
CA ASP A 328 -4.77 7.05 -2.92
C ASP A 328 -6.15 7.10 -3.59
N TYR A 329 -6.29 6.36 -4.66
CA TYR A 329 -7.57 6.28 -5.40
C TYR A 329 -8.52 5.25 -4.81
N ASN A 330 -8.07 4.41 -3.88
CA ASN A 330 -8.86 3.32 -3.31
C ASN A 330 -9.54 2.44 -4.39
N CYS A 331 -8.93 2.37 -5.58
CA CYS A 331 -9.40 1.63 -6.76
C CYS A 331 -8.25 0.88 -7.40
N TYR A 332 -8.52 -0.35 -7.80
CA TYR A 332 -7.61 -1.17 -8.60
C TYR A 332 -7.75 -0.86 -10.10
N THR A 333 -6.83 -1.36 -10.91
CA THR A 333 -6.62 -0.94 -12.31
C THR A 333 -7.86 -1.07 -13.20
N GLN A 334 -8.66 -2.12 -13.03
CA GLN A 334 -9.83 -2.39 -13.87
C GLN A 334 -11.15 -1.86 -13.29
N GLU A 335 -11.10 -1.13 -12.17
CA GLU A 335 -12.30 -0.52 -11.62
C GLU A 335 -12.68 0.76 -12.36
N ALA A 336 -13.97 1.00 -12.50
CA ALA A 336 -14.53 2.10 -13.30
C ALA A 336 -13.95 3.50 -13.03
N PRO A 337 -13.62 3.91 -11.77
CA PRO A 337 -12.98 5.21 -11.53
C PRO A 337 -11.63 5.37 -12.23
N ILE A 338 -10.81 4.31 -12.27
CA ILE A 338 -9.49 4.31 -12.91
C ILE A 338 -9.63 4.32 -14.43
N VAL A 339 -10.48 3.43 -14.96
CA VAL A 339 -10.78 3.37 -16.40
C VAL A 339 -11.29 4.71 -16.92
N LYS A 340 -12.14 5.39 -16.15
CA LYS A 340 -12.67 6.72 -16.50
C LYS A 340 -11.58 7.79 -16.60
N LEU A 341 -10.58 7.79 -15.71
CA LEU A 341 -9.45 8.73 -15.80
C LEU A 341 -8.62 8.48 -17.06
N VAL A 342 -8.37 7.20 -17.40
CA VAL A 342 -7.66 6.83 -18.64
C VAL A 342 -8.45 7.25 -19.87
N GLN A 343 -9.77 7.03 -19.89
CA GLN A 343 -10.66 7.46 -20.98
C GLN A 343 -10.70 9.00 -21.11
N ALA A 344 -10.52 9.73 -20.01
CA ALA A 344 -10.40 11.19 -20.03
C ALA A 344 -9.03 11.69 -20.53
N GLY A 345 -8.11 10.81 -20.92
CA GLY A 345 -6.82 11.15 -21.51
C GLY A 345 -5.63 11.18 -20.55
N TYR A 346 -5.81 10.84 -19.27
CA TYR A 346 -4.72 10.75 -18.30
C TYR A 346 -4.05 9.37 -18.38
N ALA A 347 -2.73 9.34 -18.55
CA ALA A 347 -1.98 8.08 -18.57
C ALA A 347 -1.61 7.65 -17.15
N ASP A 348 -1.92 6.40 -16.78
CA ASP A 348 -1.41 5.80 -15.56
C ASP A 348 0.08 5.44 -15.75
N MET A 349 0.95 6.14 -15.03
CA MET A 349 2.40 6.05 -15.23
C MET A 349 3.02 4.83 -14.55
N LEU A 350 2.35 4.19 -13.58
CA LEU A 350 2.90 3.04 -12.85
C LEU A 350 2.95 1.77 -13.71
N PRO A 351 1.87 1.34 -14.40
CA PRO A 351 1.92 0.17 -15.28
C PRO A 351 2.90 0.33 -16.44
N LEU A 352 3.12 1.56 -16.91
CA LEU A 352 4.08 1.86 -17.98
C LEU A 352 5.53 1.65 -17.53
N GLY A 353 5.83 1.89 -16.25
CA GLY A 353 7.16 1.73 -15.68
C GLY A 353 7.41 0.36 -15.01
N HIS A 354 6.40 -0.20 -14.36
CA HIS A 354 6.53 -1.36 -13.46
C HIS A 354 5.29 -2.26 -13.50
N SER A 355 5.08 -3.00 -14.59
CA SER A 355 3.95 -3.92 -14.68
C SER A 355 4.04 -5.04 -13.62
N GLY A 356 2.97 -5.24 -12.86
CA GLY A 356 2.90 -6.27 -11.81
C GLY A 356 3.53 -5.85 -10.48
N ASP A 357 3.76 -4.56 -10.27
CA ASP A 357 4.14 -3.97 -8.99
C ASP A 357 2.88 -3.66 -8.13
N TYR A 358 2.99 -2.99 -7.01
CA TYR A 358 1.88 -2.71 -6.07
C TYR A 358 2.24 -1.56 -5.14
N SER A 359 1.24 -0.99 -4.48
CA SER A 359 1.41 -0.01 -3.38
C SER A 359 0.75 -0.45 -2.07
N TYR A 360 -0.12 -1.46 -2.15
CA TYR A 360 -0.95 -1.91 -1.04
C TYR A 360 -1.12 -3.42 -1.05
N SER A 361 -1.35 -4.03 0.11
CA SER A 361 -1.66 -5.45 0.23
C SER A 361 -2.82 -5.65 1.21
N PHE A 362 -3.85 -6.37 0.77
CA PHE A 362 -5.03 -6.65 1.58
C PHE A 362 -5.37 -8.14 1.55
N LYS A 363 -5.51 -8.76 2.71
CA LYS A 363 -5.85 -10.20 2.86
C LYS A 363 -4.95 -11.16 2.07
N GLY A 364 -3.73 -10.79 1.77
CA GLY A 364 -2.79 -11.62 1.02
C GLY A 364 -2.73 -11.34 -0.47
N GLU A 365 -3.49 -10.37 -0.95
CA GLU A 365 -3.49 -9.94 -2.34
C GLU A 365 -2.93 -8.53 -2.45
N ALA A 366 -2.01 -8.34 -3.39
CA ALA A 366 -1.36 -7.06 -3.65
C ALA A 366 -2.08 -6.31 -4.79
N GLY A 367 -1.95 -4.98 -4.81
CA GLY A 367 -2.47 -4.17 -5.90
C GLY A 367 -2.10 -2.70 -5.76
N TYR A 368 -2.42 -1.92 -6.77
CA TYR A 368 -2.22 -0.48 -6.77
C TYR A 368 -3.46 0.26 -6.27
N LEU A 369 -3.36 0.91 -5.14
CA LEU A 369 -4.34 1.93 -4.70
C LEU A 369 -3.77 3.34 -4.85
N ASP A 370 -2.45 3.49 -4.65
CA ASP A 370 -1.74 4.75 -4.83
C ASP A 370 -1.22 4.84 -6.26
N ARG A 371 -1.53 5.94 -6.95
CA ARG A 371 -1.28 6.07 -8.38
C ARG A 371 -0.64 7.40 -8.75
N CYS A 372 -0.07 7.40 -9.94
CA CYS A 372 0.46 8.57 -10.62
C CYS A 372 -0.11 8.62 -12.04
N PHE A 373 -1.00 9.58 -12.30
CA PHE A 373 -1.45 9.86 -13.66
C PHE A 373 -0.83 11.15 -14.18
N ALA A 374 -0.59 11.20 -15.48
CA ALA A 374 -0.05 12.37 -16.16
C ALA A 374 -0.96 12.82 -17.33
N SER A 375 -1.11 14.14 -17.50
CA SER A 375 -1.72 14.71 -18.70
C SER A 375 -0.86 14.43 -19.95
N PRO A 376 -1.41 14.55 -21.17
CA PRO A 376 -0.64 14.33 -22.40
C PRO A 376 0.64 15.18 -22.49
N SER A 377 0.61 16.42 -22.05
CA SER A 377 1.77 17.32 -21.99
C SER A 377 2.81 16.92 -20.96
N MET A 378 2.36 16.36 -19.81
CA MET A 378 3.22 15.92 -18.71
C MET A 378 3.88 14.55 -18.96
N ILE A 379 3.25 13.63 -19.73
CA ILE A 379 3.79 12.28 -19.99
C ILE A 379 5.27 12.31 -20.41
N PRO A 380 5.71 13.10 -21.42
CA PRO A 380 7.10 13.08 -21.86
C PRO A 380 8.08 13.72 -20.87
N GLN A 381 7.60 14.33 -19.81
CA GLN A 381 8.40 14.97 -18.76
C GLN A 381 8.60 14.06 -17.55
N VAL A 382 7.76 13.04 -17.36
CA VAL A 382 7.95 12.00 -16.32
C VAL A 382 9.05 11.04 -16.75
N VAL A 383 10.20 11.08 -16.08
CA VAL A 383 11.38 10.28 -16.44
C VAL A 383 11.57 9.05 -15.57
N HIS A 384 10.91 8.99 -14.41
CA HIS A 384 10.93 7.84 -13.52
C HIS A 384 9.71 7.82 -12.62
N VAL A 385 9.13 6.64 -12.44
CA VAL A 385 8.06 6.36 -11.47
C VAL A 385 8.39 5.05 -10.75
N GLN A 386 8.23 5.03 -9.42
CA GLN A 386 8.51 3.83 -8.62
C GLN A 386 7.68 3.83 -7.34
N PRO A 387 6.93 2.76 -7.00
CA PRO A 387 6.53 2.52 -5.62
C PRO A 387 7.78 2.14 -4.79
N TRP A 388 7.85 2.60 -3.56
CA TRP A 388 8.96 2.24 -2.66
C TRP A 388 8.44 1.36 -1.51
N HIS A 389 8.71 0.05 -1.59
CA HIS A 389 8.15 -0.97 -0.69
C HIS A 389 8.73 -0.92 0.73
N ILE A 390 8.26 0.03 1.51
CA ILE A 390 8.64 0.22 2.92
C ILE A 390 7.47 0.06 3.89
N ASN A 391 6.26 -0.06 3.38
CA ASN A 391 5.04 -0.11 4.16
C ASN A 391 4.17 -1.33 3.88
N ALA A 392 3.72 -1.54 2.64
CA ALA A 392 2.72 -2.54 2.26
C ALA A 392 3.14 -3.99 2.57
N ASP A 393 4.41 -4.31 2.45
CA ASP A 393 4.96 -5.63 2.77
C ASP A 393 5.11 -5.91 4.27
N TRP A 394 5.03 -4.87 5.09
CA TRP A 394 5.19 -5.01 6.53
C TRP A 394 3.85 -5.37 7.17
N TYR A 395 3.88 -6.32 8.07
CA TYR A 395 2.66 -6.92 8.61
C TYR A 395 1.67 -5.89 9.15
N TYR A 396 0.40 -6.15 8.89
CA TYR A 396 -0.71 -5.42 9.43
C TYR A 396 -0.79 -5.60 10.94
N GLN A 397 -0.28 -4.66 11.68
CA GLN A 397 -0.44 -4.60 13.13
C GLN A 397 -1.06 -3.27 13.53
N HIS A 398 -2.39 -3.16 13.45
CA HIS A 398 -3.09 -2.02 14.02
C HIS A 398 -2.27 -0.71 13.93
N GLY A 399 -1.81 -0.39 12.73
CA GLY A 399 -0.99 0.78 12.45
C GLY A 399 0.48 0.67 12.89
N ALA A 400 1.28 1.62 12.44
CA ALA A 400 2.71 1.80 12.75
C ALA A 400 3.05 1.78 14.26
N PHE A 401 2.05 1.85 15.10
CA PHE A 401 2.13 2.08 16.54
C PHE A 401 2.56 0.88 17.38
N LYS A 402 2.46 -0.34 16.85
CA LYS A 402 2.84 -1.53 17.60
C LYS A 402 4.24 -2.03 17.28
N MET A 403 4.85 -1.54 16.22
CA MET A 403 6.25 -1.82 15.98
C MET A 403 7.11 -1.06 16.96
N LYS A 404 7.82 -1.79 17.81
CA LYS A 404 8.79 -1.21 18.75
C LYS A 404 10.05 -0.72 18.04
N ASP A 405 10.23 -1.07 16.77
CA ASP A 405 11.37 -0.62 16.01
C ASP A 405 11.21 0.84 15.60
N LYS A 406 12.33 1.55 15.57
CA LYS A 406 12.40 2.97 15.20
C LYS A 406 12.84 3.17 13.75
N THR A 407 12.75 2.13 12.92
CA THR A 407 13.08 2.24 11.49
C THR A 407 11.98 2.99 10.75
N LEU A 408 12.30 3.43 9.53
CA LEU A 408 11.32 4.13 8.68
C LEU A 408 10.20 3.22 8.14
N HIS A 409 10.36 1.89 8.24
CA HIS A 409 9.40 0.94 7.68
C HIS A 409 8.07 0.96 8.43
N ARG A 410 6.98 0.81 7.67
CA ARG A 410 5.61 0.80 8.20
C ARG A 410 5.24 2.08 8.96
N TYR A 411 5.57 3.25 8.40
CA TYR A 411 5.00 4.51 8.90
C TYR A 411 3.52 4.65 8.54
N ALA A 412 3.07 3.93 7.50
CA ALA A 412 1.71 3.81 7.00
C ALA A 412 1.46 2.38 6.49
N ASP A 413 0.27 2.11 5.92
CA ASP A 413 -0.10 0.84 5.30
C ASP A 413 0.07 0.85 3.77
N HIS A 414 0.28 1.99 3.17
CA HIS A 414 0.52 2.19 1.74
C HIS A 414 1.97 2.54 1.46
N ASP A 415 2.50 2.06 0.33
CA ASP A 415 3.82 2.44 -0.16
C ASP A 415 3.78 3.80 -0.86
N PRO A 416 4.77 4.67 -0.65
CA PRO A 416 4.85 5.94 -1.36
C PRO A 416 5.22 5.74 -2.82
N ILE A 417 4.67 6.60 -3.69
CA ILE A 417 4.95 6.64 -5.12
C ILE A 417 5.95 7.76 -5.39
N ILE A 418 7.11 7.40 -5.91
CA ILE A 418 8.21 8.29 -6.23
C ILE A 418 8.12 8.66 -7.71
N VAL A 419 8.16 9.94 -8.03
CA VAL A 419 8.10 10.45 -9.40
C VAL A 419 9.22 11.45 -9.62
N ASP A 420 10.09 11.21 -10.61
CA ASP A 420 11.07 12.20 -11.06
C ASP A 420 10.60 12.84 -12.38
N ILE A 421 10.58 14.17 -12.43
CA ILE A 421 10.05 14.96 -13.53
C ILE A 421 11.16 15.89 -14.03
N LYS A 422 11.35 15.91 -15.33
CA LYS A 422 12.24 16.87 -16.01
C LYS A 422 11.39 17.88 -16.76
N LEU A 423 11.09 18.99 -16.11
CA LEU A 423 10.34 20.10 -16.71
C LEU A 423 11.05 20.64 -17.95
N LYS A 424 10.28 21.01 -18.97
CA LYS A 424 10.76 21.48 -20.27
C LYS A 424 10.21 22.86 -20.58
#